data_3cb47fd6353507d9ac5fc005b3593c02
#
_entry.id   3cb47fd6353507d9ac5fc005b3593c02
#
_cell.length_a   1.000
_cell.length_b   1.000
_cell.length_c   1.000
_cell.angle_alpha   90.00
_cell.angle_beta   90.00
_cell.angle_gamma   90.00
#
_symmetry.space_group_name_H-M   'P 1'
#
loop_
_entity.id
_entity.type
_entity.pdbx_description
1 polymer ?
#
loop_
_entity_poly.entity_id
_entity_poly.type
_entity_poly.pdbx_seq_one_letter_code
_entity_poly.pdbx_strand_id
1 'polypeptide(L)'
;MLQVQNLTVKFLSDKDENEVVKDISFTLKKNKILGIVGESGSGKSVTSLAVLGLLPKNTIQEGTIFFDEKNLLTISNKEFQQIRGNKIAMIFQEPMSSLNPTLTCGSQVAEVLKQHTDLNKKEIYQEVISLFQKVKLPLPDRIFNSYPHQISGGQKQRVMIAIAIACKPDLLIADEPTTALDVTVQKEIILLLKELQKENKMSILLISHDLSLVSEIADDVIILFKGKIVEKGNITDIFHTPQHDYTKGLINSKPNLNQRLKKLPTVKDFIK
;
A
#
# COMPACT_ATOMS: atom_id res chain seq x y z
N MET A 1 -9.56 13.76 -4.12
CA MET A 1 -8.51 13.20 -3.26
C MET A 1 -7.33 12.73 -4.07
N LEU A 2 -7.29 11.49 -4.60
CA LEU A 2 -6.30 11.05 -5.58
C LEU A 2 -7.01 10.72 -6.90
N GLN A 3 -6.55 11.34 -8.00
CA GLN A 3 -7.09 11.08 -9.34
C GLN A 3 -5.93 10.82 -10.30
N VAL A 4 -5.92 9.65 -10.89
CA VAL A 4 -4.94 9.23 -11.89
C VAL A 4 -5.65 9.21 -13.23
N GLN A 5 -5.08 9.88 -14.25
CA GLN A 5 -5.67 9.97 -15.59
C GLN A 5 -4.62 9.63 -16.64
N ASN A 6 -4.94 8.64 -17.46
CA ASN A 6 -4.13 8.18 -18.59
C ASN A 6 -2.66 7.94 -18.25
N LEU A 7 -2.41 7.40 -17.03
CA LEU A 7 -1.04 7.15 -16.56
C LEU A 7 -0.42 6.03 -17.38
N THR A 8 0.69 6.37 -18.03
CA THR A 8 1.58 5.42 -18.70
C THR A 8 2.97 5.54 -18.09
N VAL A 9 3.60 4.40 -17.77
CA VAL A 9 4.97 4.35 -17.25
C VAL A 9 5.80 3.40 -18.10
N LYS A 10 6.89 3.93 -18.66
CA LYS A 10 7.87 3.20 -19.46
C LYS A 10 9.23 3.23 -18.79
N PHE A 11 9.91 2.10 -18.76
CA PHE A 11 11.30 2.01 -18.34
C PHE A 11 12.20 1.99 -19.57
N LEU A 12 13.19 2.88 -19.56
CA LEU A 12 14.17 2.99 -20.63
C LEU A 12 15.36 2.06 -20.31
N SER A 13 15.72 1.20 -21.24
CA SER A 13 16.99 0.47 -21.30
C SER A 13 17.77 0.87 -22.54
N ASP A 14 19.05 0.52 -22.61
CA ASP A 14 19.92 0.90 -23.76
C ASP A 14 19.39 0.44 -25.12
N LYS A 15 18.47 -0.51 -25.17
CA LYS A 15 17.99 -1.13 -26.41
C LYS A 15 16.47 -1.12 -26.59
N ASP A 16 15.70 -0.99 -25.51
CA ASP A 16 14.25 -1.17 -25.55
C ASP A 16 13.52 -0.25 -24.55
N GLU A 17 12.29 0.11 -24.90
CA GLU A 17 11.30 0.73 -24.00
C GLU A 17 10.37 -0.37 -23.49
N ASN A 18 10.30 -0.56 -22.17
CA ASN A 18 9.36 -1.49 -21.56
C ASN A 18 8.21 -0.73 -20.89
N GLU A 19 7.03 -0.79 -21.50
CA GLU A 19 5.82 -0.17 -20.99
C GLU A 19 5.16 -1.07 -19.94
N VAL A 20 5.33 -0.71 -18.66
CA VAL A 20 4.87 -1.48 -17.50
C VAL A 20 3.47 -1.06 -17.05
N VAL A 21 3.13 0.22 -17.15
CA VAL A 21 1.77 0.75 -16.89
C VAL A 21 1.27 1.40 -18.17
N LYS A 22 0.04 1.05 -18.58
CA LYS A 22 -0.48 1.31 -19.92
C LYS A 22 -1.83 2.01 -19.86
N ASP A 23 -1.83 3.35 -19.91
CA ASP A 23 -3.03 4.17 -19.98
C ASP A 23 -4.08 3.85 -18.90
N ILE A 24 -3.67 3.86 -17.63
CA ILE A 24 -4.60 3.59 -16.54
C ILE A 24 -5.23 4.87 -16.00
N SER A 25 -6.53 4.77 -15.67
CA SER A 25 -7.28 5.89 -15.10
C SER A 25 -8.20 5.41 -13.96
N PHE A 26 -8.03 6.05 -12.79
CA PHE A 26 -8.85 5.72 -11.60
C PHE A 26 -8.92 6.90 -10.62
N THR A 27 -9.85 6.81 -9.68
CA THR A 27 -10.03 7.81 -8.63
C THR A 27 -10.22 7.13 -7.28
N LEU A 28 -9.46 7.59 -6.29
CA LEU A 28 -9.69 7.27 -4.88
C LEU A 28 -10.36 8.47 -4.20
N LYS A 29 -11.56 8.26 -3.69
CA LYS A 29 -12.35 9.27 -2.97
C LYS A 29 -11.83 9.47 -1.55
N LYS A 30 -12.11 10.62 -0.93
CA LYS A 30 -11.78 10.89 0.49
C LYS A 30 -12.42 9.85 1.41
N ASN A 31 -11.68 9.44 2.43
CA ASN A 31 -12.11 8.49 3.46
C ASN A 31 -12.58 7.14 2.90
N LYS A 32 -12.03 6.73 1.75
CA LYS A 32 -12.34 5.46 1.11
C LYS A 32 -11.09 4.59 0.99
N ILE A 33 -11.31 3.29 0.87
CA ILE A 33 -10.27 2.29 0.62
C ILE A 33 -10.45 1.79 -0.80
N LEU A 34 -9.44 2.01 -1.65
CA LEU A 34 -9.37 1.48 -3.02
C LEU A 34 -8.33 0.37 -3.08
N GLY A 35 -8.75 -0.83 -3.47
CA GLY A 35 -7.85 -1.94 -3.74
C GLY A 35 -7.29 -1.89 -5.16
N ILE A 36 -6.00 -2.17 -5.34
CA ILE A 36 -5.41 -2.53 -6.63
C ILE A 36 -4.91 -3.96 -6.54
N VAL A 37 -5.51 -4.85 -7.33
CA VAL A 37 -5.21 -6.28 -7.29
C VAL A 37 -4.69 -6.77 -8.64
N GLY A 38 -3.76 -7.71 -8.62
CA GLY A 38 -3.20 -8.35 -9.81
C GLY A 38 -1.96 -9.18 -9.49
N GLU A 39 -1.50 -9.99 -10.44
CA GLU A 39 -0.28 -10.80 -10.28
C GLU A 39 0.98 -9.95 -10.14
N SER A 40 2.09 -10.60 -9.71
CA SER A 40 3.41 -9.96 -9.72
C SER A 40 3.76 -9.48 -11.14
N GLY A 41 4.35 -8.28 -11.25
CA GLY A 41 4.68 -7.68 -12.53
C GLY A 41 3.51 -7.03 -13.29
N SER A 42 2.29 -6.98 -12.72
CA SER A 42 1.15 -6.32 -13.40
C SER A 42 1.20 -4.78 -13.38
N GLY A 43 2.17 -4.16 -12.68
CA GLY A 43 2.33 -2.70 -12.62
C GLY A 43 1.84 -2.03 -11.33
N LYS A 44 1.37 -2.79 -10.32
CA LYS A 44 0.81 -2.26 -9.06
C LYS A 44 1.79 -1.36 -8.30
N SER A 45 2.96 -1.89 -7.94
CA SER A 45 3.98 -1.14 -7.19
C SER A 45 4.58 0.01 -8.01
N VAL A 46 4.66 -0.15 -9.34
CA VAL A 46 5.07 0.94 -10.23
C VAL A 46 4.06 2.09 -10.18
N THR A 47 2.76 1.78 -10.14
CA THR A 47 1.69 2.79 -9.99
C THR A 47 1.80 3.53 -8.66
N SER A 48 2.06 2.83 -7.54
CA SER A 48 2.23 3.48 -6.23
C SER A 48 3.48 4.36 -6.16
N LEU A 49 4.59 3.89 -6.73
CA LEU A 49 5.83 4.66 -6.80
C LEU A 49 5.69 5.90 -7.71
N ALA A 50 4.89 5.82 -8.78
CA ALA A 50 4.56 6.98 -9.62
C ALA A 50 3.81 8.05 -8.83
N VAL A 51 2.81 7.67 -8.02
CA VAL A 51 2.07 8.60 -7.14
C VAL A 51 3.02 9.31 -6.16
N LEU A 52 4.05 8.63 -5.67
CA LEU A 52 5.03 9.21 -4.74
C LEU A 52 6.20 9.92 -5.43
N GLY A 53 6.30 9.88 -6.78
CA GLY A 53 7.45 10.41 -7.49
C GLY A 53 8.76 9.71 -7.09
N LEU A 54 8.71 8.39 -6.84
CA LEU A 54 9.83 7.56 -6.41
C LEU A 54 10.33 6.62 -7.51
N LEU A 55 9.82 6.77 -8.73
CA LEU A 55 10.33 6.00 -9.86
C LEU A 55 11.78 6.41 -10.19
N PRO A 56 12.61 5.47 -10.66
CA PRO A 56 13.99 5.77 -11.03
C PRO A 56 14.06 6.72 -12.23
N LYS A 57 15.20 7.41 -12.39
CA LYS A 57 15.39 8.45 -13.42
C LYS A 57 15.27 7.97 -14.87
N ASN A 58 15.46 6.67 -15.12
CA ASN A 58 15.31 6.04 -16.42
C ASN A 58 13.86 5.65 -16.73
N THR A 59 12.87 6.38 -16.20
CA THR A 59 11.46 6.19 -16.50
C THR A 59 10.84 7.40 -17.18
N ILE A 60 9.96 7.14 -18.14
CA ILE A 60 9.06 8.14 -18.72
C ILE A 60 7.68 7.94 -18.11
N GLN A 61 7.07 9.02 -17.65
CA GLN A 61 5.72 9.05 -17.10
C GLN A 61 4.87 10.01 -17.94
N GLU A 62 3.75 9.52 -18.45
CA GLU A 62 2.77 10.28 -19.21
C GLU A 62 1.42 10.28 -18.48
N GLY A 63 0.56 11.27 -18.76
CA GLY A 63 -0.73 11.43 -18.08
C GLY A 63 -0.67 12.42 -16.93
N THR A 64 -1.58 12.30 -15.94
CA THR A 64 -1.64 13.18 -14.79
C THR A 64 -1.97 12.40 -13.52
N ILE A 65 -1.41 12.85 -12.40
CA ILE A 65 -1.69 12.33 -11.06
C ILE A 65 -2.06 13.52 -10.16
N PHE A 66 -3.34 13.74 -9.92
CA PHE A 66 -3.79 14.79 -9.03
C PHE A 66 -3.98 14.25 -7.60
N PHE A 67 -3.33 14.91 -6.66
CA PHE A 67 -3.61 14.78 -5.23
C PHE A 67 -4.23 16.08 -4.75
N ASP A 68 -5.52 16.04 -4.41
CA ASP A 68 -6.40 17.19 -4.31
C ASP A 68 -6.33 18.02 -5.62
N GLU A 69 -5.79 19.22 -5.59
CA GLU A 69 -5.70 20.11 -6.75
C GLU A 69 -4.31 20.15 -7.39
N LYS A 70 -3.32 19.42 -6.83
CA LYS A 70 -1.94 19.43 -7.30
C LYS A 70 -1.63 18.25 -8.21
N ASN A 71 -1.11 18.51 -9.41
CA ASN A 71 -0.57 17.46 -10.26
C ASN A 71 0.82 17.05 -9.78
N LEU A 72 0.93 15.85 -9.21
CA LEU A 72 2.17 15.33 -8.64
C LEU A 72 3.27 15.10 -9.66
N LEU A 73 2.95 14.90 -10.94
CA LEU A 73 3.98 14.73 -11.99
C LEU A 73 4.73 16.01 -12.33
N THR A 74 4.22 17.19 -11.91
CA THR A 74 4.80 18.49 -12.25
C THR A 74 5.40 19.24 -11.06
N ILE A 75 5.22 18.74 -9.82
CA ILE A 75 5.77 19.41 -8.63
C ILE A 75 7.27 19.16 -8.49
N SER A 76 7.95 20.10 -7.83
CA SER A 76 9.37 19.99 -7.54
C SER A 76 9.69 18.96 -6.46
N ASN A 77 10.94 18.48 -6.42
CA ASN A 77 11.40 17.59 -5.35
C ASN A 77 11.21 18.19 -3.95
N LYS A 78 11.34 19.52 -3.81
CA LYS A 78 11.16 20.23 -2.52
C LYS A 78 9.70 20.15 -2.07
N GLU A 79 8.74 20.28 -2.98
CA GLU A 79 7.31 20.11 -2.67
C GLU A 79 6.99 18.66 -2.32
N PHE A 80 7.59 17.69 -3.03
CA PHE A 80 7.46 16.28 -2.68
C PHE A 80 7.95 15.96 -1.27
N GLN A 81 9.07 16.56 -0.82
CA GLN A 81 9.58 16.37 0.54
C GLN A 81 8.58 16.83 1.62
N GLN A 82 7.78 17.87 1.34
CA GLN A 82 6.73 18.34 2.24
C GLN A 82 5.49 17.44 2.25
N ILE A 83 5.26 16.71 1.17
CA ILE A 83 4.09 15.83 1.00
C ILE A 83 4.38 14.42 1.53
N ARG A 84 5.55 13.85 1.19
CA ARG A 84 5.95 12.49 1.61
C ARG A 84 6.11 12.41 3.12
N GLY A 85 5.52 11.39 3.73
CA GLY A 85 5.52 11.16 5.18
C GLY A 85 4.57 12.07 5.97
N ASN A 86 4.11 13.17 5.39
CA ASN A 86 3.18 14.11 6.00
C ASN A 86 1.74 13.95 5.43
N LYS A 87 1.56 14.23 4.13
CA LYS A 87 0.24 14.17 3.47
C LYS A 87 -0.01 12.82 2.78
N ILE A 88 1.02 12.26 2.20
CA ILE A 88 1.00 10.93 1.59
C ILE A 88 2.09 10.09 2.26
N ALA A 89 1.69 8.98 2.86
CA ALA A 89 2.61 8.02 3.45
C ALA A 89 2.52 6.67 2.75
N MET A 90 3.56 5.85 2.87
CA MET A 90 3.62 4.52 2.27
C MET A 90 4.12 3.47 3.25
N ILE A 91 3.47 2.31 3.23
CA ILE A 91 3.97 1.06 3.79
C ILE A 91 4.54 0.27 2.61
N PHE A 92 5.85 -0.01 2.65
CA PHE A 92 6.55 -0.76 1.61
C PHE A 92 6.38 -2.27 1.77
N GLN A 93 6.57 -3.00 0.68
CA GLN A 93 6.29 -4.43 0.55
C GLN A 93 7.06 -5.32 1.55
N GLU A 94 8.30 -4.96 1.93
CA GLU A 94 9.14 -5.81 2.78
C GLU A 94 9.44 -5.18 4.14
N PRO A 95 8.77 -5.61 5.24
CA PRO A 95 9.04 -5.08 6.57
C PRO A 95 10.45 -5.40 7.09
N MET A 96 11.07 -6.45 6.56
CA MET A 96 12.39 -6.88 7.02
C MET A 96 13.51 -5.95 6.54
N SER A 97 13.38 -5.37 5.35
CA SER A 97 14.35 -4.48 4.71
C SER A 97 14.03 -3.00 4.92
N SER A 98 12.79 -2.65 5.29
CA SER A 98 12.33 -1.27 5.41
C SER A 98 12.72 -0.59 6.72
N LEU A 99 12.91 -1.35 7.80
CA LEU A 99 13.40 -0.82 9.08
C LEU A 99 14.93 -0.84 9.11
N ASN A 100 15.54 0.29 9.51
CA ASN A 100 16.98 0.37 9.72
C ASN A 100 17.40 -0.52 10.92
N PRO A 101 18.20 -1.58 10.72
CA PRO A 101 18.56 -2.52 11.79
C PRO A 101 19.46 -1.91 12.88
N THR A 102 20.09 -0.76 12.60
CA THR A 102 21.01 -0.08 13.52
C THR A 102 20.32 0.95 14.42
N LEU A 103 19.04 1.25 14.16
CA LEU A 103 18.25 2.20 14.95
C LEU A 103 17.15 1.47 15.72
N THR A 104 16.79 1.99 16.91
CA THR A 104 15.67 1.44 17.67
C THR A 104 14.35 1.74 16.96
N CYS A 105 13.33 0.92 17.21
CA CYS A 105 12.01 1.09 16.60
C CYS A 105 11.39 2.46 16.95
N GLY A 106 11.52 2.89 18.21
CA GLY A 106 11.02 4.19 18.63
C GLY A 106 11.75 5.36 17.98
N SER A 107 13.07 5.26 17.79
CA SER A 107 13.84 6.34 17.15
C SER A 107 13.44 6.53 15.68
N GLN A 108 13.08 5.48 14.97
CA GLN A 108 12.65 5.57 13.57
C GLN A 108 11.28 6.25 13.42
N VAL A 109 10.33 5.98 14.34
CA VAL A 109 9.06 6.72 14.38
C VAL A 109 9.29 8.18 14.79
N ALA A 110 10.15 8.40 15.79
CA ALA A 110 10.50 9.73 16.28
C ALA A 110 11.15 10.61 15.20
N GLU A 111 11.90 10.02 14.27
CA GLU A 111 12.54 10.74 13.16
C GLU A 111 11.49 11.41 12.26
N VAL A 112 10.42 10.70 11.90
CA VAL A 112 9.33 11.25 11.08
C VAL A 112 8.65 12.43 11.79
N LEU A 113 8.34 12.26 13.09
CA LEU A 113 7.75 13.35 13.89
C LEU A 113 8.65 14.57 13.98
N LYS A 114 9.97 14.38 14.18
CA LYS A 114 10.95 15.47 14.21
C LYS A 114 11.02 16.26 12.90
N GLN A 115 10.85 15.57 11.78
CA GLN A 115 10.96 16.20 10.46
C GLN A 115 9.71 17.00 10.08
N HIS A 116 8.54 16.60 10.58
CA HIS A 116 7.26 17.14 10.12
C HIS A 116 6.43 17.85 11.19
N THR A 117 6.91 17.92 12.43
CA THR A 117 6.22 18.59 13.55
C THR A 117 7.17 19.40 14.39
N ASP A 118 6.64 20.36 15.16
CA ASP A 118 7.40 21.19 16.09
C ASP A 118 7.44 20.62 17.51
N LEU A 119 7.14 19.33 17.68
CA LEU A 119 7.10 18.66 18.98
C LEU A 119 8.50 18.59 19.61
N ASN A 120 8.58 18.84 20.92
CA ASN A 120 9.80 18.64 21.69
C ASN A 120 10.07 17.14 21.97
N LYS A 121 11.27 16.80 22.48
CA LYS A 121 11.67 15.41 22.71
C LYS A 121 10.72 14.62 23.60
N LYS A 122 10.14 15.24 24.62
CA LYS A 122 9.21 14.57 25.56
C LYS A 122 7.88 14.30 24.87
N GLU A 123 7.38 15.26 24.13
CA GLU A 123 6.13 15.13 23.35
C GLU A 123 6.28 14.08 22.24
N ILE A 124 7.40 14.06 21.53
CA ILE A 124 7.71 13.02 20.54
C ILE A 124 7.68 11.63 21.18
N TYR A 125 8.34 11.44 22.32
CA TYR A 125 8.31 10.15 23.01
C TYR A 125 6.88 9.72 23.36
N GLN A 126 6.08 10.63 23.92
CA GLN A 126 4.68 10.35 24.28
C GLN A 126 3.84 10.00 23.05
N GLU A 127 4.02 10.74 21.93
CA GLU A 127 3.31 10.45 20.69
C GLU A 127 3.72 9.10 20.09
N VAL A 128 5.01 8.73 20.12
CA VAL A 128 5.47 7.41 19.68
C VAL A 128 4.85 6.30 20.52
N ILE A 129 4.79 6.43 21.84
CA ILE A 129 4.14 5.46 22.71
C ILE A 129 2.63 5.35 22.37
N SER A 130 1.96 6.47 22.17
CA SER A 130 0.56 6.52 21.73
C SER A 130 0.35 5.80 20.39
N LEU A 131 1.23 6.05 19.42
CA LEU A 131 1.20 5.38 18.11
C LEU A 131 1.39 3.86 18.25
N PHE A 132 2.34 3.42 19.08
CA PHE A 132 2.55 1.99 19.34
C PHE A 132 1.33 1.32 19.98
N GLN A 133 0.63 2.01 20.88
CA GLN A 133 -0.65 1.55 21.43
C GLN A 133 -1.73 1.44 20.34
N LYS A 134 -1.87 2.46 19.48
CA LYS A 134 -2.83 2.47 18.37
C LYS A 134 -2.61 1.32 17.40
N VAL A 135 -1.36 0.98 17.10
CA VAL A 135 -1.05 -0.18 16.24
C VAL A 135 -1.01 -1.50 17.02
N LYS A 136 -1.49 -1.53 18.27
CA LYS A 136 -1.62 -2.72 19.12
C LYS A 136 -0.29 -3.44 19.35
N LEU A 137 0.81 -2.70 19.52
CA LEU A 137 2.09 -3.26 19.93
C LEU A 137 2.07 -3.55 21.44
N PRO A 138 2.47 -4.75 21.88
CA PRO A 138 2.60 -5.06 23.29
C PRO A 138 3.80 -4.33 23.89
N LEU A 139 3.69 -3.91 25.16
CA LEU A 139 4.78 -3.28 25.90
C LEU A 139 5.45 -2.13 25.12
N PRO A 140 4.73 -1.03 24.79
CA PRO A 140 5.21 0.04 23.90
C PRO A 140 6.57 0.62 24.30
N ASP A 141 6.82 0.82 25.62
CA ASP A 141 8.10 1.35 26.11
C ASP A 141 9.29 0.40 25.84
N ARG A 142 9.05 -0.92 25.92
CA ARG A 142 10.06 -1.92 25.55
C ARG A 142 10.32 -1.88 24.05
N ILE A 143 9.27 -1.86 23.22
CA ILE A 143 9.40 -1.80 21.75
C ILE A 143 10.09 -0.51 21.33
N PHE A 144 9.85 0.62 22.00
CA PHE A 144 10.53 1.88 21.71
C PHE A 144 12.06 1.73 21.76
N ASN A 145 12.57 0.98 22.75
CA ASN A 145 14.01 0.77 22.96
C ASN A 145 14.54 -0.48 22.23
N SER A 146 13.67 -1.28 21.59
CA SER A 146 14.07 -2.50 20.88
C SER A 146 14.56 -2.18 19.47
N TYR A 147 15.54 -2.96 19.00
CA TYR A 147 15.97 -2.96 17.61
C TYR A 147 15.08 -3.88 16.76
N PRO A 148 15.00 -3.68 15.44
CA PRO A 148 14.18 -4.52 14.57
C PRO A 148 14.43 -6.02 14.67
N HIS A 149 15.66 -6.43 14.87
CA HIS A 149 16.01 -7.86 15.03
C HIS A 149 15.54 -8.51 16.34
N GLN A 150 15.09 -7.70 17.31
CA GLN A 150 14.62 -8.16 18.63
C GLN A 150 13.10 -8.37 18.72
N ILE A 151 12.38 -8.06 17.63
CA ILE A 151 10.91 -8.14 17.57
C ILE A 151 10.44 -9.06 16.44
N SER A 152 9.21 -9.59 16.56
CA SER A 152 8.63 -10.48 15.55
C SER A 152 8.29 -9.76 14.24
N GLY A 153 8.06 -10.52 13.15
CA GLY A 153 7.65 -9.98 11.86
C GLY A 153 6.37 -9.15 11.93
N GLY A 154 5.35 -9.64 12.64
CA GLY A 154 4.11 -8.89 12.85
C GLY A 154 4.30 -7.62 13.68
N GLN A 155 5.23 -7.61 14.66
CA GLN A 155 5.59 -6.40 15.39
C GLN A 155 6.35 -5.41 14.52
N LYS A 156 7.28 -5.85 13.66
CA LYS A 156 7.96 -5.00 12.66
C LYS A 156 6.94 -4.31 11.75
N GLN A 157 5.96 -5.08 11.26
CA GLN A 157 4.90 -4.54 10.42
C GLN A 157 4.09 -3.46 11.14
N ARG A 158 3.75 -3.68 12.41
CA ARG A 158 3.05 -2.68 13.23
C ARG A 158 3.89 -1.42 13.47
N VAL A 159 5.22 -1.56 13.64
CA VAL A 159 6.14 -0.41 13.71
C VAL A 159 6.15 0.37 12.39
N MET A 160 6.20 -0.31 11.24
CA MET A 160 6.12 0.35 9.92
C MET A 160 4.79 1.08 9.72
N ILE A 161 3.68 0.49 10.17
CA ILE A 161 2.38 1.17 10.16
C ILE A 161 2.43 2.42 11.05
N ALA A 162 3.01 2.33 12.25
CA ALA A 162 3.18 3.48 13.16
C ALA A 162 4.00 4.60 12.52
N ILE A 163 5.10 4.27 11.83
CA ILE A 163 5.89 5.23 11.04
C ILE A 163 5.01 5.91 9.98
N ALA A 164 4.25 5.13 9.22
CA ALA A 164 3.45 5.65 8.12
C ALA A 164 2.31 6.57 8.58
N ILE A 165 1.71 6.30 9.76
CA ILE A 165 0.59 7.11 10.27
C ILE A 165 1.03 8.22 11.24
N ALA A 166 2.33 8.37 11.55
CA ALA A 166 2.85 9.28 12.55
C ALA A 166 2.41 10.74 12.36
N CYS A 167 2.35 11.21 11.12
CA CYS A 167 1.90 12.56 10.76
C CYS A 167 0.41 12.62 10.35
N LYS A 168 -0.39 11.59 10.62
CA LYS A 168 -1.82 11.52 10.26
C LYS A 168 -2.04 11.86 8.79
N PRO A 169 -1.50 11.09 7.83
CA PRO A 169 -1.58 11.41 6.42
C PRO A 169 -3.03 11.39 5.91
N ASP A 170 -3.30 12.18 4.87
CA ASP A 170 -4.59 12.17 4.18
C ASP A 170 -4.72 10.93 3.29
N LEU A 171 -3.59 10.41 2.77
CA LEU A 171 -3.48 9.21 1.94
C LEU A 171 -2.40 8.25 2.47
N LEU A 172 -2.80 7.03 2.76
CA LEU A 172 -1.88 5.92 3.02
C LEU A 172 -1.84 4.98 1.81
N ILE A 173 -0.67 4.76 1.25
CA ILE A 173 -0.42 3.73 0.24
C ILE A 173 0.13 2.51 0.98
N ALA A 174 -0.55 1.38 0.90
CA ALA A 174 -0.13 0.13 1.52
C ALA A 174 0.20 -0.88 0.40
N ASP A 175 1.49 -1.01 0.08
CA ASP A 175 1.97 -1.90 -0.97
C ASP A 175 2.31 -3.27 -0.37
N GLU A 176 1.44 -4.24 -0.61
CA GLU A 176 1.50 -5.60 -0.09
C GLU A 176 1.83 -5.67 1.42
N PRO A 177 1.05 -4.99 2.29
CA PRO A 177 1.41 -4.78 3.69
C PRO A 177 1.40 -6.05 4.54
N THR A 178 1.07 -7.18 3.96
CA THR A 178 0.95 -8.49 4.65
C THR A 178 1.89 -9.55 4.10
N THR A 179 2.76 -9.22 3.15
CA THR A 179 3.75 -10.16 2.59
C THR A 179 4.68 -10.67 3.68
N ALA A 180 5.02 -11.96 3.63
CA ALA A 180 5.86 -12.68 4.58
C ALA A 180 5.30 -12.80 6.02
N LEU A 181 3.99 -12.61 6.21
CA LEU A 181 3.29 -12.85 7.47
C LEU A 181 2.40 -14.10 7.37
N ASP A 182 2.17 -14.77 8.50
CA ASP A 182 1.19 -15.86 8.56
C ASP A 182 -0.25 -15.35 8.37
N VAL A 183 -1.16 -16.24 7.95
CA VAL A 183 -2.54 -15.91 7.56
C VAL A 183 -3.30 -15.18 8.68
N THR A 184 -3.08 -15.54 9.93
CA THR A 184 -3.74 -14.93 11.09
C THR A 184 -3.29 -13.48 11.25
N VAL A 185 -1.98 -13.25 11.23
CA VAL A 185 -1.39 -11.91 11.36
C VAL A 185 -1.74 -11.06 10.14
N GLN A 186 -1.79 -11.63 8.93
CA GLN A 186 -2.25 -10.90 7.73
C GLN A 186 -3.64 -10.29 7.95
N LYS A 187 -4.58 -11.10 8.43
CA LYS A 187 -5.94 -10.63 8.70
C LYS A 187 -5.98 -9.54 9.77
N GLU A 188 -5.22 -9.71 10.86
CA GLU A 188 -5.12 -8.70 11.91
C GLU A 188 -4.59 -7.35 11.37
N ILE A 189 -3.56 -7.36 10.51
CA ILE A 189 -3.00 -6.15 9.90
C ILE A 189 -4.01 -5.46 8.99
N ILE A 190 -4.74 -6.21 8.17
CA ILE A 190 -5.77 -5.66 7.29
C ILE A 190 -6.90 -5.00 8.09
N LEU A 191 -7.38 -5.66 9.16
CA LEU A 191 -8.40 -5.08 10.03
C LEU A 191 -7.88 -3.85 10.79
N LEU A 192 -6.62 -3.86 11.24
CA LEU A 192 -5.98 -2.71 11.86
C LEU A 192 -5.94 -1.51 10.90
N LEU A 193 -5.59 -1.71 9.63
CA LEU A 193 -5.62 -0.64 8.62
C LEU A 193 -7.02 -0.05 8.45
N LYS A 194 -8.07 -0.88 8.48
CA LYS A 194 -9.46 -0.42 8.42
C LYS A 194 -9.87 0.42 9.64
N GLU A 195 -9.45 -0.02 10.84
CA GLU A 195 -9.68 0.74 12.08
C GLU A 195 -9.00 2.11 12.02
N LEU A 196 -7.70 2.13 11.69
CA LEU A 196 -6.90 3.35 11.57
C LEU A 196 -7.44 4.31 10.49
N GLN A 197 -7.93 3.77 9.37
CA GLN A 197 -8.57 4.54 8.32
C GLN A 197 -9.79 5.32 8.85
N LYS A 198 -10.64 4.66 9.63
CA LYS A 198 -11.84 5.28 10.21
C LYS A 198 -11.48 6.34 11.27
N GLU A 199 -10.54 6.00 12.17
CA GLU A 199 -10.13 6.90 13.25
C GLU A 199 -9.48 8.17 12.72
N ASN A 200 -8.55 8.04 11.78
CA ASN A 200 -7.79 9.16 11.23
C ASN A 200 -8.51 9.84 10.05
N LYS A 201 -9.66 9.32 9.59
CA LYS A 201 -10.38 9.81 8.40
C LYS A 201 -9.48 9.90 7.16
N MET A 202 -8.49 9.01 7.03
CA MET A 202 -7.59 8.95 5.90
C MET A 202 -8.18 8.11 4.77
N SER A 203 -7.62 8.22 3.57
CA SER A 203 -7.91 7.31 2.46
C SER A 203 -6.80 6.28 2.35
N ILE A 204 -7.11 5.06 1.88
CA ILE A 204 -6.10 4.01 1.69
C ILE A 204 -6.11 3.54 0.23
N LEU A 205 -4.93 3.52 -0.40
CA LEU A 205 -4.66 2.79 -1.62
C LEU A 205 -4.00 1.47 -1.22
N LEU A 206 -4.77 0.38 -1.22
CA LEU A 206 -4.31 -0.94 -0.81
C LEU A 206 -3.90 -1.76 -2.03
N ILE A 207 -2.63 -2.12 -2.11
CA ILE A 207 -2.09 -2.96 -3.17
C ILE A 207 -1.88 -4.37 -2.63
N SER A 208 -2.41 -5.37 -3.34
CA SER A 208 -2.25 -6.76 -2.98
C SER A 208 -2.35 -7.67 -4.22
N HIS A 209 -1.77 -8.86 -4.15
CA HIS A 209 -2.06 -9.95 -5.09
C HIS A 209 -3.27 -10.80 -4.64
N ASP A 210 -3.80 -10.53 -3.45
CA ASP A 210 -4.88 -11.29 -2.83
C ASP A 210 -6.19 -10.51 -2.79
N LEU A 211 -7.09 -10.80 -3.75
CA LEU A 211 -8.41 -10.18 -3.84
C LEU A 211 -9.28 -10.47 -2.61
N SER A 212 -9.12 -11.63 -1.96
CA SER A 212 -9.92 -11.97 -0.78
C SER A 212 -9.53 -11.12 0.44
N LEU A 213 -8.23 -10.83 0.64
CA LEU A 213 -7.78 -9.91 1.68
C LEU A 213 -8.29 -8.48 1.41
N VAL A 214 -8.24 -8.05 0.15
CA VAL A 214 -8.74 -6.73 -0.24
C VAL A 214 -10.23 -6.63 -0.01
N SER A 215 -11.01 -7.69 -0.29
CA SER A 215 -12.46 -7.70 -0.10
C SER A 215 -12.92 -7.53 1.35
N GLU A 216 -12.05 -7.77 2.33
CA GLU A 216 -12.39 -7.58 3.75
C GLU A 216 -12.53 -6.10 4.15
N ILE A 217 -11.83 -5.19 3.43
CA ILE A 217 -11.79 -3.79 3.85
C ILE A 217 -12.05 -2.77 2.75
N ALA A 218 -11.82 -3.10 1.47
CA ALA A 218 -11.94 -2.15 0.37
C ALA A 218 -13.40 -1.77 0.07
N ASP A 219 -13.63 -0.52 -0.32
CA ASP A 219 -14.91 -0.05 -0.86
C ASP A 219 -15.00 -0.38 -2.35
N ASP A 220 -13.94 -0.05 -3.09
CA ASP A 220 -13.82 -0.27 -4.53
C ASP A 220 -12.52 -1.02 -4.84
N VAL A 221 -12.47 -1.68 -5.98
CA VAL A 221 -11.28 -2.41 -6.43
C VAL A 221 -11.00 -2.17 -7.92
N ILE A 222 -9.72 -2.23 -8.25
CA ILE A 222 -9.18 -2.22 -9.61
C ILE A 222 -8.42 -3.52 -9.82
N ILE A 223 -8.73 -4.22 -10.89
CA ILE A 223 -7.98 -5.41 -11.32
C ILE A 223 -6.99 -5.00 -12.40
N LEU A 224 -5.72 -5.14 -12.10
CA LEU A 224 -4.61 -4.78 -12.98
C LEU A 224 -3.97 -6.03 -13.58
N PHE A 225 -3.91 -6.11 -14.90
CA PHE A 225 -3.32 -7.21 -15.65
C PHE A 225 -2.45 -6.71 -16.79
N LYS A 226 -1.18 -7.13 -16.85
CA LYS A 226 -0.19 -6.73 -17.88
C LYS A 226 -0.16 -5.21 -18.15
N GLY A 227 -0.21 -4.42 -17.06
CA GLY A 227 -0.14 -2.97 -17.11
C GLY A 227 -1.47 -2.26 -17.40
N LYS A 228 -2.58 -2.97 -17.61
CA LYS A 228 -3.89 -2.39 -17.93
C LYS A 228 -4.92 -2.67 -16.85
N ILE A 229 -5.86 -1.75 -16.66
CA ILE A 229 -7.05 -2.02 -15.86
C ILE A 229 -8.00 -2.86 -16.71
N VAL A 230 -8.26 -4.10 -16.28
CA VAL A 230 -9.15 -5.03 -16.99
C VAL A 230 -10.56 -5.04 -16.40
N GLU A 231 -10.67 -4.71 -15.11
CA GLU A 231 -11.96 -4.58 -14.44
C GLU A 231 -11.84 -3.61 -13.27
N LYS A 232 -12.88 -2.84 -12.97
CA LYS A 232 -12.96 -1.94 -11.81
C LYS A 232 -14.40 -1.73 -11.37
N GLY A 233 -14.62 -1.58 -10.07
CA GLY A 233 -15.95 -1.34 -9.52
C GLY A 233 -16.00 -1.51 -8.01
N ASN A 234 -17.23 -1.56 -7.49
CA ASN A 234 -17.45 -1.89 -6.08
C ASN A 234 -16.93 -3.30 -5.78
N ILE A 235 -16.28 -3.48 -4.64
CA ILE A 235 -15.64 -4.75 -4.29
C ILE A 235 -16.63 -5.91 -4.24
N THR A 236 -17.85 -5.68 -3.76
CA THR A 236 -18.90 -6.70 -3.67
C THR A 236 -19.31 -7.20 -5.07
N ASP A 237 -19.50 -6.28 -6.02
CA ASP A 237 -19.90 -6.62 -7.38
C ASP A 237 -18.78 -7.40 -8.09
N ILE A 238 -17.54 -6.92 -8.01
CA ILE A 238 -16.38 -7.60 -8.62
C ILE A 238 -16.16 -8.99 -8.02
N PHE A 239 -16.38 -9.16 -6.72
CA PHE A 239 -16.19 -10.44 -6.06
C PHE A 239 -17.27 -11.47 -6.39
N HIS A 240 -18.54 -11.05 -6.51
CA HIS A 240 -19.66 -11.96 -6.73
C HIS A 240 -20.03 -12.14 -8.20
N THR A 241 -19.83 -11.12 -9.02
CA THR A 241 -20.23 -11.11 -10.45
C THR A 241 -19.11 -10.62 -11.37
N PRO A 242 -17.89 -11.23 -11.30
CA PRO A 242 -16.76 -10.81 -12.12
C PRO A 242 -17.08 -10.99 -13.61
N GLN A 243 -16.75 -10.00 -14.41
CA GLN A 243 -16.99 -10.03 -15.85
C GLN A 243 -15.75 -10.53 -16.61
N HIS A 244 -14.58 -10.04 -16.25
CA HIS A 244 -13.34 -10.37 -16.95
C HIS A 244 -12.80 -11.75 -16.54
N ASP A 245 -12.36 -12.55 -17.50
CA ASP A 245 -11.89 -13.92 -17.24
C ASP A 245 -10.68 -13.98 -16.31
N TYR A 246 -9.79 -13.00 -16.39
CA TYR A 246 -8.69 -12.85 -15.42
C TYR A 246 -9.18 -12.69 -13.98
N THR A 247 -10.22 -11.88 -13.77
CA THR A 247 -10.82 -11.68 -12.43
C THR A 247 -11.45 -12.98 -11.93
N LYS A 248 -12.17 -13.70 -12.81
CA LYS A 248 -12.70 -15.04 -12.49
C LYS A 248 -11.59 -16.01 -12.09
N GLY A 249 -10.47 -15.97 -12.83
CA GLY A 249 -9.29 -16.76 -12.54
C GLY A 249 -8.70 -16.44 -11.15
N LEU A 250 -8.54 -15.15 -10.81
CA LEU A 250 -8.03 -14.72 -9.50
C LEU A 250 -8.91 -15.21 -8.33
N ILE A 251 -10.23 -15.16 -8.49
CA ILE A 251 -11.17 -15.60 -7.45
C ILE A 251 -11.13 -17.12 -7.30
N ASN A 252 -11.14 -17.86 -8.41
CA ASN A 252 -11.25 -19.31 -8.42
C ASN A 252 -9.91 -20.04 -8.18
N SER A 253 -8.78 -19.38 -8.33
CA SER A 253 -7.44 -19.98 -8.08
C SER A 253 -7.15 -20.22 -6.60
N LYS A 254 -7.97 -19.69 -5.69
CA LYS A 254 -7.82 -19.95 -4.25
C LYS A 254 -8.48 -21.26 -3.81
N PRO A 255 -7.80 -22.01 -2.93
CA PRO A 255 -8.40 -23.21 -2.34
C PRO A 255 -9.65 -22.83 -1.54
N ASN A 256 -10.80 -23.37 -1.91
CA ASN A 256 -11.94 -23.36 -1.02
C ASN A 256 -11.73 -24.44 0.04
N LEU A 257 -11.55 -24.05 1.30
CA LEU A 257 -11.29 -24.98 2.41
C LEU A 257 -12.38 -26.04 2.58
N ASN A 258 -13.56 -25.80 2.02
CA ASN A 258 -14.72 -26.71 2.09
C ASN A 258 -14.82 -27.67 0.90
N GLN A 259 -13.93 -27.59 -0.10
CA GLN A 259 -13.97 -28.46 -1.27
C GLN A 259 -12.57 -29.06 -1.56
N ARG A 260 -12.46 -30.39 -1.55
CA ARG A 260 -11.28 -31.09 -2.06
C ARG A 260 -11.34 -31.15 -3.58
N LEU A 261 -10.67 -30.23 -4.26
CA LEU A 261 -10.45 -30.30 -5.70
C LEU A 261 -9.24 -31.20 -5.98
N LYS A 262 -9.37 -32.08 -6.99
CA LYS A 262 -8.24 -32.93 -7.46
C LYS A 262 -7.08 -32.08 -8.02
N LYS A 263 -7.36 -30.91 -8.59
CA LYS A 263 -6.40 -29.93 -9.10
C LYS A 263 -7.01 -28.55 -8.89
N LEU A 264 -6.23 -27.63 -8.30
CA LEU A 264 -6.63 -26.23 -8.23
C LEU A 264 -6.51 -25.60 -9.62
N PRO A 265 -7.54 -24.90 -10.10
CA PRO A 265 -7.42 -24.14 -11.33
C PRO A 265 -6.39 -23.03 -11.14
N THR A 266 -5.61 -22.77 -12.16
CA THR A 266 -4.68 -21.63 -12.21
C THR A 266 -5.33 -20.50 -12.98
N VAL A 267 -4.84 -19.27 -12.76
CA VAL A 267 -5.32 -18.09 -13.52
C VAL A 267 -5.20 -18.32 -15.04
N LYS A 268 -4.17 -19.07 -15.48
CA LYS A 268 -3.96 -19.42 -16.91
C LYS A 268 -5.07 -20.28 -17.50
N ASP A 269 -5.79 -21.05 -16.69
CA ASP A 269 -6.88 -21.91 -17.16
C ASP A 269 -8.12 -21.09 -17.56
N PHE A 270 -8.20 -19.81 -17.17
CA PHE A 270 -9.31 -18.90 -17.47
C PHE A 270 -8.98 -17.89 -18.59
N ILE A 271 -7.71 -17.65 -18.88
CA ILE A 271 -7.28 -16.68 -19.90
C ILE A 271 -6.99 -17.46 -21.19
N LYS A 272 -7.78 -17.21 -22.23
CA LYS A 272 -7.54 -17.73 -23.58
C LYS A 272 -6.51 -16.88 -24.33
#